data_c824b33b8499cac7eb0b65426192e7f7
#
_entry.id   c824b33b8499cac7eb0b65426192e7f7
#
_cell.length_a   1.000
_cell.length_b   1.000
_cell.length_c   1.000
_cell.angle_alpha   90.00
_cell.angle_beta   90.00
_cell.angle_gamma   90.00
#
_symmetry.space_group_name_H-M   'P 1'
#
loop_
_entity.id
_entity.type
_entity.pdbx_description
1 polymer ?
#
loop_
_entity_poly.entity_id
_entity_poly.type
_entity_poly.pdbx_seq_one_letter_code
_entity_poly.pdbx_strand_id
1 'polypeptide(L)'
;AEDIEGEALATLVVNKLRGTFKVLAVKAPGFGDRRKAMLEDIAVLTGGTVISEDAGYKLESATIDYLGTCKRVVSDKDNTTIVDGGGSADAIKARINEIKVQVEKTTSDYDKEKLQERLAKLSGGVAVINVGAATEVEMKEKKARVEDALHATRAAVEEGIVPGGGVALLRSIASLDKVKVDDEQQVGVEIMRRALEEPIRQIARNAGVESSIVVQNVRDKKGDSGYDARNDEYVKMFEAGIID
;
A
#
# COMPACT_ATOMS: atom_id res chain seq x y z
N ALA A 1 -16.71 5.50 14.29
CA ALA A 1 -17.14 6.82 14.73
C ALA A 1 -16.28 7.90 14.10
N GLU A 2 -16.74 9.12 14.06
CA GLU A 2 -15.92 10.25 13.59
C GLU A 2 -14.73 10.45 14.50
N ASP A 3 -14.98 10.51 15.79
CA ASP A 3 -13.98 10.39 16.86
C ASP A 3 -14.59 9.70 18.09
N ILE A 4 -13.76 9.21 19.00
CA ILE A 4 -14.18 8.62 20.26
C ILE A 4 -13.26 9.16 21.35
N GLU A 5 -13.80 10.01 22.21
CA GLU A 5 -13.06 10.71 23.25
C GLU A 5 -13.79 10.67 24.60
N GLY A 6 -13.15 11.20 25.63
CA GLY A 6 -13.74 11.41 26.95
C GLY A 6 -14.30 10.14 27.59
N GLU A 7 -15.50 10.25 28.16
CA GLU A 7 -16.15 9.17 28.91
C GLU A 7 -16.50 7.96 28.04
N ALA A 8 -16.82 8.16 26.75
CA ALA A 8 -17.11 7.06 25.84
C ALA A 8 -15.89 6.18 25.64
N LEU A 9 -14.72 6.77 25.37
CA LEU A 9 -13.46 6.04 25.24
C LEU A 9 -13.08 5.33 26.54
N ALA A 10 -13.18 6.03 27.68
CA ALA A 10 -12.89 5.46 28.99
C ALA A 10 -13.78 4.24 29.29
N THR A 11 -15.08 4.33 29.00
CA THR A 11 -16.03 3.22 29.16
C THR A 11 -15.65 2.02 28.31
N LEU A 12 -15.27 2.21 27.04
CA LEU A 12 -14.85 1.11 26.16
C LEU A 12 -13.55 0.45 26.67
N VAL A 13 -12.57 1.25 27.09
CA VAL A 13 -11.29 0.76 27.62
C VAL A 13 -11.48 -0.06 28.89
N VAL A 14 -12.26 0.44 29.85
CA VAL A 14 -12.53 -0.26 31.10
C VAL A 14 -13.22 -1.61 30.84
N ASN A 15 -14.23 -1.66 29.98
CA ASN A 15 -14.93 -2.90 29.66
C ASN A 15 -14.03 -3.90 28.90
N LYS A 16 -13.15 -3.41 28.04
CA LYS A 16 -12.15 -4.24 27.36
C LYS A 16 -11.16 -4.86 28.36
N LEU A 17 -10.64 -4.06 29.29
CA LEU A 17 -9.71 -4.54 30.33
C LEU A 17 -10.35 -5.55 31.27
N ARG A 18 -11.63 -5.38 31.60
CA ARG A 18 -12.41 -6.35 32.40
C ARG A 18 -12.75 -7.63 31.65
N GLY A 19 -12.50 -7.69 30.33
CA GLY A 19 -12.84 -8.84 29.49
C GLY A 19 -14.34 -9.04 29.25
N THR A 20 -15.18 -8.09 29.68
CA THR A 20 -16.65 -8.15 29.52
C THR A 20 -17.08 -7.79 28.10
N PHE A 21 -16.29 -7.00 27.40
CA PHE A 21 -16.60 -6.52 26.05
C PHE A 21 -15.34 -6.44 25.17
N LYS A 22 -15.30 -7.25 24.13
CA LYS A 22 -14.24 -7.18 23.13
C LYS A 22 -14.56 -6.03 22.16
N VAL A 23 -13.90 -4.90 22.33
CA VAL A 23 -14.15 -3.70 21.56
C VAL A 23 -12.88 -3.15 20.92
N LEU A 24 -13.04 -2.60 19.73
CA LEU A 24 -12.05 -1.81 19.03
C LEU A 24 -12.72 -0.53 18.54
N ALA A 25 -12.17 0.61 18.96
CA ALA A 25 -12.60 1.92 18.49
C ALA A 25 -11.72 2.35 17.34
N VAL A 26 -12.33 2.68 16.19
CA VAL A 26 -11.63 3.09 14.98
C VAL A 26 -12.15 4.45 14.54
N LYS A 27 -11.24 5.36 14.23
CA LYS A 27 -11.58 6.66 13.65
C LYS A 27 -12.07 6.47 12.22
N ALA A 28 -13.14 7.17 11.84
CA ALA A 28 -13.69 7.10 10.50
C ALA A 28 -12.67 7.58 9.45
N PRO A 29 -12.53 6.86 8.32
CA PRO A 29 -11.58 7.23 7.28
C PRO A 29 -12.06 8.47 6.51
N GLY A 30 -11.11 9.29 6.06
CA GLY A 30 -11.38 10.48 5.24
C GLY A 30 -11.97 11.66 6.02
N PHE A 31 -12.42 12.66 5.27
CA PHE A 31 -12.98 13.92 5.80
C PHE A 31 -14.21 14.34 5.00
N GLY A 32 -15.12 15.10 5.63
CA GLY A 32 -16.31 15.69 5.00
C GLY A 32 -17.18 14.64 4.30
N ASP A 33 -17.70 14.97 3.11
CA ASP A 33 -18.59 14.08 2.35
C ASP A 33 -17.94 12.76 1.94
N ARG A 34 -16.63 12.77 1.75
CA ARG A 34 -15.88 11.53 1.48
C ARG A 34 -15.93 10.58 2.67
N ARG A 35 -15.83 11.07 3.90
CA ARG A 35 -15.98 10.27 5.12
C ARG A 35 -17.36 9.63 5.18
N LYS A 36 -18.42 10.40 4.89
CA LYS A 36 -19.80 9.88 4.84
C LYS A 36 -19.93 8.76 3.81
N ALA A 37 -19.43 8.97 2.60
CA ALA A 37 -19.46 7.98 1.54
C ALA A 37 -18.70 6.69 1.89
N MET A 38 -17.55 6.79 2.56
CA MET A 38 -16.78 5.61 3.01
C MET A 38 -17.48 4.88 4.16
N LEU A 39 -18.13 5.58 5.07
CA LEU A 39 -18.95 4.95 6.12
C LEU A 39 -20.15 4.22 5.53
N GLU A 40 -20.80 4.77 4.50
CA GLU A 40 -21.86 4.10 3.77
C GLU A 40 -21.37 2.85 3.06
N ASP A 41 -20.17 2.87 2.46
CA ASP A 41 -19.55 1.71 1.85
C ASP A 41 -19.35 0.58 2.88
N ILE A 42 -18.88 0.94 4.09
CA ILE A 42 -18.71 -0.01 5.20
C ILE A 42 -20.08 -0.53 5.65
N ALA A 43 -21.09 0.32 5.76
CA ALA A 43 -22.44 -0.08 6.16
C ALA A 43 -23.05 -1.07 5.15
N VAL A 44 -22.95 -0.78 3.86
CA VAL A 44 -23.41 -1.68 2.78
C VAL A 44 -22.67 -3.02 2.83
N LEU A 45 -21.34 -2.99 3.02
CA LEU A 45 -20.52 -4.20 3.11
C LEU A 45 -20.92 -5.08 4.29
N THR A 46 -21.25 -4.48 5.44
CA THR A 46 -21.51 -5.20 6.69
C THR A 46 -23.00 -5.43 6.96
N GLY A 47 -23.88 -4.82 6.20
CA GLY A 47 -25.33 -4.84 6.43
C GLY A 47 -25.77 -3.95 7.60
N GLY A 48 -24.92 -2.98 8.00
CA GLY A 48 -25.23 -2.02 9.07
C GLY A 48 -25.85 -0.73 8.54
N THR A 49 -26.05 0.22 9.44
CA THR A 49 -26.59 1.55 9.14
C THR A 49 -25.67 2.65 9.64
N VAL A 50 -25.38 3.64 8.81
CA VAL A 50 -24.65 4.84 9.25
C VAL A 50 -25.56 5.72 10.08
N ILE A 51 -25.16 6.00 11.31
CA ILE A 51 -25.85 6.94 12.18
C ILE A 51 -25.26 8.32 11.92
N SER A 52 -26.04 9.18 11.28
CA SER A 52 -25.68 10.56 10.95
C SER A 52 -26.88 11.46 11.12
N GLU A 53 -26.69 12.62 11.70
CA GLU A 53 -27.75 13.64 11.85
C GLU A 53 -28.30 14.11 10.50
N ASP A 54 -27.43 14.21 9.48
CA ASP A 54 -27.85 14.56 8.11
C ASP A 54 -28.80 13.52 7.50
N ALA A 55 -28.66 12.25 7.91
CA ALA A 55 -29.58 11.19 7.50
C ALA A 55 -30.79 11.05 8.42
N GLY A 56 -30.96 11.95 9.39
CA GLY A 56 -32.08 11.97 10.33
C GLY A 56 -31.95 10.98 11.51
N TYR A 57 -30.80 10.32 11.66
CA TYR A 57 -30.54 9.39 12.74
C TYR A 57 -29.87 10.08 13.93
N LYS A 58 -30.37 9.82 15.14
CA LYS A 58 -29.75 10.27 16.38
C LYS A 58 -29.06 9.10 17.09
N LEU A 59 -27.88 9.34 17.65
CA LEU A 59 -27.13 8.30 18.35
C LEU A 59 -27.88 7.76 19.56
N GLU A 60 -28.65 8.61 20.26
CA GLU A 60 -29.46 8.26 21.43
C GLU A 60 -30.57 7.25 21.10
N SER A 61 -31.05 7.24 19.86
CA SER A 61 -32.09 6.31 19.39
C SER A 61 -31.51 5.07 18.69
N ALA A 62 -30.18 4.90 18.68
CA ALA A 62 -29.54 3.78 18.03
C ALA A 62 -29.86 2.47 18.77
N THR A 63 -30.19 1.43 17.99
CA THR A 63 -30.45 0.08 18.48
C THR A 63 -29.42 -0.90 17.91
N ILE A 64 -29.41 -2.12 18.45
CA ILE A 64 -28.54 -3.21 17.98
C ILE A 64 -28.80 -3.52 16.48
N ASP A 65 -30.00 -3.27 15.99
CA ASP A 65 -30.37 -3.54 14.59
C ASP A 65 -29.61 -2.67 13.57
N TYR A 66 -28.99 -1.57 14.03
CA TYR A 66 -28.13 -0.74 13.18
C TYR A 66 -26.71 -1.29 13.04
N LEU A 67 -26.34 -2.29 13.84
CA LEU A 67 -25.01 -2.89 13.78
C LEU A 67 -24.90 -3.83 12.57
N GLY A 68 -23.87 -3.63 11.78
CA GLY A 68 -23.49 -4.59 10.75
C GLY A 68 -22.73 -5.78 11.35
N THR A 69 -22.52 -6.80 10.54
CA THR A 69 -21.81 -8.02 10.91
C THR A 69 -20.67 -8.31 9.93
N CYS A 70 -19.66 -9.05 10.40
CA CYS A 70 -18.60 -9.57 9.55
C CYS A 70 -17.96 -10.79 10.22
N LYS A 71 -17.24 -11.60 9.45
CA LYS A 71 -16.56 -12.78 9.97
C LYS A 71 -15.35 -12.41 10.84
N ARG A 72 -14.57 -11.41 10.41
CA ARG A 72 -13.36 -10.96 11.09
C ARG A 72 -13.04 -9.50 10.79
N VAL A 73 -12.51 -8.80 11.79
CA VAL A 73 -11.88 -7.50 11.64
C VAL A 73 -10.43 -7.60 12.09
N VAL A 74 -9.52 -7.07 11.28
CA VAL A 74 -8.11 -6.91 11.63
C VAL A 74 -7.77 -5.44 11.55
N SER A 75 -7.19 -4.89 12.61
CA SER A 75 -6.80 -3.49 12.66
C SER A 75 -5.38 -3.36 13.21
N ASP A 76 -4.58 -2.58 12.53
CA ASP A 76 -3.29 -2.07 12.98
C ASP A 76 -3.36 -0.56 13.24
N LYS A 77 -2.23 0.12 13.39
CA LYS A 77 -2.17 1.56 13.65
C LYS A 77 -2.64 2.42 12.46
N ASP A 78 -2.54 1.89 11.25
CA ASP A 78 -2.78 2.64 10.01
C ASP A 78 -4.04 2.16 9.27
N ASN A 79 -4.38 0.86 9.39
CA ASN A 79 -5.39 0.21 8.58
C ASN A 79 -6.40 -0.60 9.40
N THR A 80 -7.62 -0.67 8.89
CA THR A 80 -8.64 -1.60 9.39
C THR A 80 -9.20 -2.38 8.21
N THR A 81 -9.10 -3.70 8.29
CA THR A 81 -9.57 -4.63 7.26
C THR A 81 -10.78 -5.40 7.77
N ILE A 82 -11.88 -5.32 7.04
CA ILE A 82 -13.11 -6.07 7.29
C ILE A 82 -13.18 -7.25 6.32
N VAL A 83 -13.27 -8.46 6.85
CA VAL A 83 -13.30 -9.68 6.05
C VAL A 83 -14.68 -10.32 6.14
N ASP A 84 -15.25 -10.66 4.99
CA ASP A 84 -16.56 -11.30 4.84
C ASP A 84 -17.65 -10.54 5.61
N GLY A 85 -17.96 -9.34 5.15
CA GLY A 85 -19.06 -8.53 5.67
C GLY A 85 -20.42 -9.22 5.43
N GLY A 86 -21.36 -9.03 6.37
CA GLY A 86 -22.70 -9.63 6.32
C GLY A 86 -23.72 -8.91 5.44
N GLY A 87 -23.29 -7.92 4.64
CA GLY A 87 -24.16 -7.20 3.71
C GLY A 87 -24.67 -8.08 2.58
N SER A 88 -25.85 -7.74 2.02
CA SER A 88 -26.39 -8.50 0.91
C SER A 88 -25.61 -8.31 -0.38
N ALA A 89 -25.41 -9.37 -1.15
CA ALA A 89 -24.70 -9.31 -2.42
C ALA A 89 -25.33 -8.31 -3.42
N ASP A 90 -26.64 -8.17 -3.38
CA ASP A 90 -27.36 -7.24 -4.27
C ASP A 90 -27.13 -5.77 -3.86
N ALA A 91 -27.12 -5.47 -2.56
CA ALA A 91 -26.80 -4.13 -2.07
C ALA A 91 -25.35 -3.75 -2.40
N ILE A 92 -24.41 -4.68 -2.24
CA ILE A 92 -23.01 -4.46 -2.61
C ILE A 92 -22.85 -4.22 -4.11
N LYS A 93 -23.52 -5.01 -4.95
CA LYS A 93 -23.51 -4.81 -6.42
C LYS A 93 -24.12 -3.46 -6.81
N ALA A 94 -25.26 -3.08 -6.20
CA ALA A 94 -25.88 -1.80 -6.44
C ALA A 94 -24.93 -0.64 -6.09
N ARG A 95 -24.25 -0.72 -4.95
CA ARG A 95 -23.27 0.30 -4.53
C ARG A 95 -22.06 0.36 -5.47
N ILE A 96 -21.55 -0.78 -5.90
CA ILE A 96 -20.46 -0.86 -6.90
C ILE A 96 -20.87 -0.15 -8.20
N ASN A 97 -22.10 -0.41 -8.69
CA ASN A 97 -22.61 0.23 -9.91
C ASN A 97 -22.80 1.75 -9.75
N GLU A 98 -23.29 2.19 -8.59
CA GLU A 98 -23.37 3.62 -8.27
C GLU A 98 -22.01 4.31 -8.34
N ILE A 99 -20.97 3.73 -7.72
CA ILE A 99 -19.62 4.29 -7.75
C ILE A 99 -19.06 4.30 -9.18
N LYS A 100 -19.31 3.25 -10.00
CA LYS A 100 -18.89 3.22 -11.41
C LYS A 100 -19.49 4.38 -12.20
N VAL A 101 -20.78 4.64 -12.01
CA VAL A 101 -21.45 5.77 -12.67
C VAL A 101 -20.86 7.12 -12.21
N GLN A 102 -20.47 7.23 -10.93
CA GLN A 102 -19.79 8.43 -10.43
C GLN A 102 -18.41 8.62 -11.06
N VAL A 103 -17.62 7.52 -11.24
CA VAL A 103 -16.32 7.54 -11.93
C VAL A 103 -16.44 8.00 -13.38
N GLU A 104 -17.51 7.61 -14.07
CA GLU A 104 -17.75 8.01 -15.48
C GLU A 104 -18.20 9.47 -15.60
N LYS A 105 -18.92 9.99 -14.60
CA LYS A 105 -19.48 11.35 -14.63
C LYS A 105 -18.54 12.42 -14.12
N THR A 106 -17.56 12.07 -13.28
CA THR A 106 -16.64 13.08 -12.73
C THR A 106 -15.67 13.59 -13.79
N THR A 107 -15.43 14.89 -13.78
CA THR A 107 -14.46 15.57 -14.62
C THR A 107 -13.14 15.86 -13.90
N SER A 108 -13.09 15.59 -12.59
CA SER A 108 -11.92 15.79 -11.75
C SER A 108 -11.09 14.50 -11.72
N ASP A 109 -9.86 14.54 -12.17
CA ASP A 109 -8.93 13.39 -12.12
C ASP A 109 -8.70 12.92 -10.67
N TYR A 110 -8.60 13.84 -9.73
CA TYR A 110 -8.45 13.53 -8.31
C TYR A 110 -9.67 12.79 -7.74
N ASP A 111 -10.89 13.26 -8.04
CA ASP A 111 -12.10 12.59 -7.57
C ASP A 111 -12.28 11.22 -8.23
N LYS A 112 -11.89 11.11 -9.51
CA LYS A 112 -11.88 9.85 -10.25
C LYS A 112 -10.97 8.82 -9.59
N GLU A 113 -9.75 9.21 -9.23
CA GLU A 113 -8.81 8.35 -8.50
C GLU A 113 -9.41 7.87 -7.17
N LYS A 114 -9.99 8.78 -6.37
CA LYS A 114 -10.59 8.44 -5.07
C LYS A 114 -11.85 7.57 -5.18
N LEU A 115 -12.64 7.74 -6.22
CA LEU A 115 -13.76 6.86 -6.51
C LEU A 115 -13.29 5.47 -6.95
N GLN A 116 -12.22 5.38 -7.75
CA GLN A 116 -11.60 4.11 -8.14
C GLN A 116 -11.02 3.37 -6.94
N GLU A 117 -10.38 4.04 -6.00
CA GLU A 117 -9.92 3.44 -4.73
C GLU A 117 -11.09 2.81 -3.94
N ARG A 118 -12.22 3.52 -3.82
CA ARG A 118 -13.42 3.00 -3.15
C ARG A 118 -13.99 1.78 -3.90
N LEU A 119 -14.08 1.88 -5.21
CA LEU A 119 -14.54 0.77 -6.07
C LEU A 119 -13.68 -0.48 -5.88
N ALA A 120 -12.37 -0.33 -5.87
CA ALA A 120 -11.41 -1.43 -5.67
C ALA A 120 -11.61 -2.10 -4.29
N LYS A 121 -11.81 -1.31 -3.22
CA LYS A 121 -12.06 -1.84 -1.87
C LYS A 121 -13.36 -2.65 -1.77
N LEU A 122 -14.41 -2.25 -2.47
CA LEU A 122 -15.70 -2.97 -2.47
C LEU A 122 -15.73 -4.17 -3.42
N SER A 123 -15.11 -4.07 -4.59
CA SER A 123 -15.18 -5.08 -5.65
C SER A 123 -14.05 -6.11 -5.59
N GLY A 124 -12.90 -5.75 -5.05
CA GLY A 124 -11.69 -6.57 -5.08
C GLY A 124 -11.66 -7.71 -4.04
N GLY A 125 -12.49 -7.63 -3.01
CA GLY A 125 -12.44 -8.56 -1.89
C GLY A 125 -11.17 -8.42 -1.04
N VAL A 126 -10.98 -9.35 -0.10
CA VAL A 126 -9.79 -9.42 0.77
C VAL A 126 -9.13 -10.78 0.60
N ALA A 127 -7.88 -10.77 0.11
CA ALA A 127 -7.04 -11.98 0.11
C ALA A 127 -6.36 -12.14 1.48
N VAL A 128 -6.39 -13.35 2.03
CA VAL A 128 -5.72 -13.67 3.30
C VAL A 128 -4.60 -14.65 3.03
N ILE A 129 -3.36 -14.20 3.25
CA ILE A 129 -2.17 -15.05 3.17
C ILE A 129 -1.82 -15.53 4.57
N ASN A 130 -1.98 -16.83 4.82
CA ASN A 130 -1.61 -17.43 6.11
C ASN A 130 -0.14 -17.82 6.08
N VAL A 131 0.62 -17.28 7.03
CA VAL A 131 2.06 -17.56 7.18
C VAL A 131 2.26 -18.44 8.41
N GLY A 132 2.99 -19.54 8.25
CA GLY A 132 3.33 -20.44 9.33
C GLY A 132 4.80 -20.87 9.28
N ALA A 133 5.36 -21.24 10.45
CA ALA A 133 6.69 -21.76 10.61
C ALA A 133 6.78 -22.64 11.86
N ALA A 134 7.89 -23.36 12.02
CA ALA A 134 8.11 -24.22 13.18
C ALA A 134 8.39 -23.42 14.47
N THR A 135 8.93 -22.22 14.36
CA THR A 135 9.22 -21.32 15.49
C THR A 135 8.62 -19.95 15.30
N GLU A 136 8.39 -19.23 16.41
CA GLU A 136 7.86 -17.87 16.39
C GLU A 136 8.80 -16.88 15.66
N VAL A 137 10.11 -17.06 15.83
CA VAL A 137 11.12 -16.20 15.17
C VAL A 137 11.06 -16.37 13.66
N GLU A 138 11.06 -17.63 13.20
CA GLU A 138 10.94 -17.95 11.78
C GLU A 138 9.62 -17.47 11.18
N MET A 139 8.53 -17.60 11.93
CA MET A 139 7.23 -17.09 11.50
C MET A 139 7.23 -15.57 11.32
N LYS A 140 7.83 -14.83 12.25
CA LYS A 140 7.99 -13.36 12.15
C LYS A 140 8.83 -12.96 10.94
N GLU A 141 9.92 -13.67 10.69
CA GLU A 141 10.79 -13.44 9.52
C GLU A 141 10.04 -13.68 8.21
N LYS A 142 9.34 -14.81 8.08
CA LYS A 142 8.52 -15.11 6.90
C LYS A 142 7.41 -14.09 6.70
N LYS A 143 6.74 -13.68 7.77
CA LYS A 143 5.71 -12.64 7.71
C LYS A 143 6.28 -11.33 7.20
N ALA A 144 7.40 -10.87 7.75
CA ALA A 144 8.05 -9.64 7.32
C ALA A 144 8.45 -9.69 5.82
N ARG A 145 8.94 -10.83 5.36
CA ARG A 145 9.28 -11.05 3.94
C ARG A 145 8.06 -10.98 3.01
N VAL A 146 6.93 -11.53 3.44
CA VAL A 146 5.65 -11.44 2.69
C VAL A 146 5.12 -10.00 2.68
N GLU A 147 5.21 -9.28 3.81
CA GLU A 147 4.81 -7.88 3.91
C GLU A 147 5.66 -6.99 2.99
N ASP A 148 6.97 -7.21 2.94
CA ASP A 148 7.91 -6.51 2.06
C ASP A 148 7.56 -6.75 0.58
N ALA A 149 7.37 -7.99 0.18
CA ALA A 149 6.95 -8.35 -1.16
C ALA A 149 5.59 -7.72 -1.55
N LEU A 150 4.65 -7.61 -0.60
CA LEU A 150 3.37 -6.97 -0.83
C LEU A 150 3.51 -5.47 -1.07
N HIS A 151 4.37 -4.79 -0.30
CA HIS A 151 4.64 -3.36 -0.48
C HIS A 151 5.29 -3.09 -1.84
N ALA A 152 6.32 -3.86 -2.21
CA ALA A 152 6.96 -3.77 -3.51
C ALA A 152 5.98 -4.02 -4.67
N THR A 153 5.10 -5.03 -4.54
CA THR A 153 4.09 -5.33 -5.56
C THR A 153 3.07 -4.19 -5.71
N ARG A 154 2.63 -3.57 -4.62
CA ARG A 154 1.73 -2.42 -4.69
C ARG A 154 2.39 -1.22 -5.37
N ALA A 155 3.62 -0.88 -4.98
CA ALA A 155 4.38 0.18 -5.61
C ALA A 155 4.56 -0.08 -7.13
N ALA A 156 4.86 -1.31 -7.51
CA ALA A 156 5.01 -1.70 -8.91
C ALA A 156 3.70 -1.54 -9.72
N VAL A 157 2.55 -1.82 -9.12
CA VAL A 157 1.24 -1.63 -9.78
C VAL A 157 0.87 -0.16 -9.89
N GLU A 158 1.20 0.65 -8.90
CA GLU A 158 0.83 2.08 -8.84
C GLU A 158 1.78 2.96 -9.65
N GLU A 159 3.10 2.70 -9.59
CA GLU A 159 4.14 3.57 -10.15
C GLU A 159 4.89 2.94 -11.34
N GLY A 160 4.73 1.65 -11.57
CA GLY A 160 5.47 0.90 -12.58
C GLY A 160 6.77 0.33 -12.03
N ILE A 161 7.60 -0.19 -12.94
CA ILE A 161 8.86 -0.87 -12.62
C ILE A 161 10.02 -0.32 -13.45
N VAL A 162 11.22 -0.43 -12.90
CA VAL A 162 12.48 -0.12 -13.57
C VAL A 162 13.42 -1.32 -13.53
N PRO A 163 14.48 -1.37 -14.36
CA PRO A 163 15.49 -2.42 -14.27
C PRO A 163 16.17 -2.39 -12.90
N GLY A 164 16.13 -3.51 -12.18
CA GLY A 164 16.71 -3.65 -10.86
C GLY A 164 18.23 -3.82 -10.85
N GLY A 165 18.77 -4.27 -9.74
CA GLY A 165 20.22 -4.51 -9.60
C GLY A 165 21.09 -3.26 -9.70
N GLY A 166 20.52 -2.07 -9.43
CA GLY A 166 21.19 -0.78 -9.56
C GLY A 166 21.34 -0.28 -11.00
N VAL A 167 20.75 -0.96 -11.99
CA VAL A 167 20.88 -0.60 -13.41
C VAL A 167 20.17 0.72 -13.71
N ALA A 168 18.95 0.93 -13.20
CA ALA A 168 18.22 2.18 -13.40
C ALA A 168 19.01 3.40 -12.91
N LEU A 169 19.61 3.30 -11.72
CA LEU A 169 20.45 4.35 -11.15
C LEU A 169 21.70 4.60 -11.98
N LEU A 170 22.38 3.54 -12.43
CA LEU A 170 23.55 3.65 -13.30
C LEU A 170 23.22 4.34 -14.64
N ARG A 171 22.04 4.04 -15.22
CA ARG A 171 21.57 4.68 -16.46
C ARG A 171 21.21 6.15 -16.27
N SER A 172 20.70 6.52 -15.09
CA SER A 172 20.33 7.91 -14.78
C SER A 172 21.53 8.85 -14.72
N ILE A 173 22.75 8.33 -14.56
CA ILE A 173 24.00 9.15 -14.56
C ILE A 173 24.10 10.01 -15.80
N ALA A 174 23.68 9.53 -16.97
CA ALA A 174 23.69 10.31 -18.20
C ALA A 174 22.85 11.61 -18.15
N SER A 175 21.90 11.67 -17.24
CA SER A 175 21.07 12.87 -17.03
C SER A 175 21.86 13.97 -16.31
N LEU A 176 22.88 13.63 -15.54
CA LEU A 176 23.75 14.59 -14.87
C LEU A 176 24.59 15.42 -15.86
N ASP A 177 24.88 14.91 -17.04
CA ASP A 177 25.63 15.62 -18.07
C ASP A 177 24.85 16.84 -18.63
N LYS A 178 23.53 16.86 -18.41
CA LYS A 178 22.65 17.97 -18.83
C LYS A 178 22.44 19.03 -17.75
N VAL A 179 22.90 18.77 -16.54
CA VAL A 179 22.77 19.69 -15.41
C VAL A 179 23.79 20.82 -15.56
N LYS A 180 23.30 22.05 -15.70
CA LYS A 180 24.13 23.25 -15.80
C LYS A 180 24.25 23.86 -14.41
N VAL A 181 25.45 23.88 -13.90
CA VAL A 181 25.79 24.40 -12.56
C VAL A 181 27.08 25.22 -12.65
N ASP A 182 27.38 26.02 -11.63
CA ASP A 182 28.65 26.69 -11.48
C ASP A 182 29.77 25.72 -11.02
N ASP A 183 31.01 26.19 -11.00
CA ASP A 183 32.18 25.38 -10.66
C ASP A 183 32.14 24.83 -9.23
N GLU A 184 31.56 25.58 -8.27
CA GLU A 184 31.43 25.14 -6.89
C GLU A 184 30.41 24.04 -6.75
N GLN A 185 29.31 24.12 -7.47
CA GLN A 185 28.23 23.13 -7.49
C GLN A 185 28.61 21.88 -8.29
N GLN A 186 29.59 21.98 -9.21
CA GLN A 186 30.06 20.83 -9.99
C GLN A 186 30.57 19.69 -9.11
N VAL A 187 31.16 20.00 -7.95
CA VAL A 187 31.58 18.99 -6.97
C VAL A 187 30.39 18.16 -6.49
N GLY A 188 29.22 18.79 -6.27
CA GLY A 188 27.98 18.09 -5.90
C GLY A 188 27.51 17.13 -6.98
N VAL A 189 27.61 17.52 -8.25
CA VAL A 189 27.27 16.65 -9.40
C VAL A 189 28.19 15.42 -9.44
N GLU A 190 29.48 15.58 -9.20
CA GLU A 190 30.43 14.46 -9.17
C GLU A 190 30.19 13.51 -7.99
N ILE A 191 29.84 14.05 -6.82
CA ILE A 191 29.43 13.24 -5.65
C ILE A 191 28.19 12.41 -6.01
N MET A 192 27.17 13.03 -6.63
CA MET A 192 25.96 12.32 -7.07
C MET A 192 26.28 11.24 -8.09
N ARG A 193 27.11 11.55 -9.09
CA ARG A 193 27.58 10.58 -10.10
C ARG A 193 28.18 9.34 -9.44
N ARG A 194 29.03 9.54 -8.46
CA ARG A 194 29.66 8.45 -7.72
C ARG A 194 28.65 7.66 -6.88
N ALA A 195 27.75 8.37 -6.20
CA ALA A 195 26.72 7.74 -5.36
C ALA A 195 25.78 6.83 -6.17
N LEU A 196 25.40 7.22 -7.37
CA LEU A 196 24.53 6.44 -8.26
C LEU A 196 25.16 5.12 -8.76
N GLU A 197 26.48 4.97 -8.68
CA GLU A 197 27.17 3.71 -8.97
C GLU A 197 27.20 2.75 -7.76
N GLU A 198 27.09 3.24 -6.53
CA GLU A 198 27.33 2.42 -5.34
C GLU A 198 26.34 1.25 -5.18
N PRO A 199 25.05 1.34 -5.52
CA PRO A 199 24.16 0.19 -5.40
C PRO A 199 24.61 -1.03 -6.21
N ILE A 200 24.93 -0.87 -7.51
CA ILE A 200 25.43 -1.99 -8.33
C ILE A 200 26.81 -2.45 -7.87
N ARG A 201 27.68 -1.52 -7.41
CA ARG A 201 28.97 -1.87 -6.84
C ARG A 201 28.85 -2.72 -5.60
N GLN A 202 27.91 -2.36 -4.73
CA GLN A 202 27.69 -3.12 -3.49
C GLN A 202 27.13 -4.51 -3.76
N ILE A 203 26.21 -4.64 -4.71
CA ILE A 203 25.67 -5.94 -5.15
C ILE A 203 26.81 -6.83 -5.67
N ALA A 204 27.69 -6.30 -6.53
CA ALA A 204 28.84 -7.03 -7.07
C ALA A 204 29.83 -7.47 -5.96
N ARG A 205 30.15 -6.56 -5.02
CA ARG A 205 31.00 -6.89 -3.86
C ARG A 205 30.40 -7.99 -3.00
N ASN A 206 29.08 -7.94 -2.74
CA ASN A 206 28.39 -8.97 -1.96
C ASN A 206 28.41 -10.34 -2.67
N ALA A 207 28.44 -10.35 -3.99
CA ALA A 207 28.61 -11.57 -4.80
C ALA A 207 30.08 -12.03 -4.90
N GLY A 208 31.03 -11.28 -4.34
CA GLY A 208 32.46 -11.62 -4.37
C GLY A 208 33.15 -11.30 -5.69
N VAL A 209 32.56 -10.48 -6.56
CA VAL A 209 33.14 -10.10 -7.85
C VAL A 209 33.68 -8.67 -7.85
N GLU A 210 34.61 -8.39 -8.76
CA GLU A 210 35.22 -7.06 -8.90
C GLU A 210 34.19 -6.04 -9.42
N SER A 211 33.77 -5.14 -8.55
CA SER A 211 32.68 -4.22 -8.82
C SER A 211 32.95 -3.24 -9.96
N SER A 212 34.22 -2.88 -10.18
CA SER A 212 34.62 -1.96 -11.24
C SER A 212 34.41 -2.58 -12.62
N ILE A 213 34.69 -3.88 -12.75
CA ILE A 213 34.47 -4.64 -13.98
C ILE A 213 33.00 -4.76 -14.28
N VAL A 214 32.18 -5.06 -13.26
CA VAL A 214 30.71 -5.18 -13.41
C VAL A 214 30.11 -3.84 -13.88
N VAL A 215 30.45 -2.74 -13.21
CA VAL A 215 29.97 -1.40 -13.59
C VAL A 215 30.34 -1.06 -15.03
N GLN A 216 31.61 -1.31 -15.43
CA GLN A 216 32.05 -1.01 -16.78
C GLN A 216 31.29 -1.85 -17.82
N ASN A 217 31.17 -3.15 -17.60
CA ASN A 217 30.45 -4.05 -18.51
C ASN A 217 28.97 -3.69 -18.66
N VAL A 218 28.31 -3.29 -17.57
CA VAL A 218 26.91 -2.85 -17.61
C VAL A 218 26.79 -1.49 -18.33
N ARG A 219 27.76 -0.59 -18.12
CA ARG A 219 27.79 0.72 -18.77
C ARG A 219 27.96 0.62 -20.28
N ASP A 220 28.79 -0.31 -20.77
CA ASP A 220 29.03 -0.53 -22.19
C ASP A 220 27.81 -1.15 -22.90
N LYS A 221 26.92 -1.80 -22.17
CA LYS A 221 25.65 -2.32 -22.68
C LYS A 221 24.56 -1.25 -22.61
N LYS A 222 23.50 -1.40 -23.41
CA LYS A 222 22.38 -0.45 -23.49
C LYS A 222 21.09 -1.05 -22.90
N GLY A 223 20.13 -0.15 -22.68
CA GLY A 223 18.79 -0.52 -22.21
C GLY A 223 18.80 -1.10 -20.80
N ASP A 224 18.05 -2.17 -20.62
CA ASP A 224 17.86 -2.88 -19.37
C ASP A 224 18.93 -3.96 -19.08
N SER A 225 19.99 -4.03 -19.88
CA SER A 225 21.06 -4.99 -19.64
C SER A 225 21.79 -4.69 -18.35
N GLY A 226 21.91 -5.69 -17.47
CA GLY A 226 22.50 -5.61 -16.16
C GLY A 226 23.26 -6.88 -15.77
N TYR A 227 23.65 -6.96 -14.50
CA TYR A 227 24.38 -8.09 -13.93
C TYR A 227 23.48 -8.84 -12.95
N ASP A 228 23.25 -10.13 -13.23
CA ASP A 228 22.60 -11.08 -12.33
C ASP A 228 23.65 -11.65 -11.37
N ALA A 229 23.71 -11.11 -10.17
CA ALA A 229 24.68 -11.51 -9.15
C ALA A 229 24.44 -12.94 -8.59
N ARG A 230 23.26 -13.51 -8.80
CA ARG A 230 22.94 -14.88 -8.36
C ARG A 230 23.56 -15.92 -9.27
N ASN A 231 23.52 -15.67 -10.57
CA ASN A 231 23.99 -16.62 -11.59
C ASN A 231 25.35 -16.24 -12.19
N ASP A 232 25.93 -15.08 -11.79
CA ASP A 232 27.17 -14.51 -12.32
C ASP A 232 27.12 -14.29 -13.85
N GLU A 233 25.99 -13.71 -14.32
CA GLU A 233 25.74 -13.53 -15.74
C GLU A 233 25.27 -12.10 -16.07
N TYR A 234 25.49 -11.67 -17.32
CA TYR A 234 24.95 -10.40 -17.83
C TYR A 234 23.68 -10.67 -18.64
N VAL A 235 22.55 -10.20 -18.13
CA VAL A 235 21.22 -10.49 -18.66
C VAL A 235 20.43 -9.21 -18.94
N LYS A 236 19.29 -9.37 -19.60
CA LYS A 236 18.26 -8.34 -19.63
C LYS A 236 17.42 -8.43 -18.36
N MET A 237 17.43 -7.38 -17.56
CA MET A 237 16.90 -7.39 -16.20
C MET A 237 15.40 -7.65 -16.17
N PHE A 238 14.61 -7.08 -17.10
CA PHE A 238 13.17 -7.34 -17.18
C PHE A 238 12.86 -8.81 -17.54
N GLU A 239 13.58 -9.38 -18.53
CA GLU A 239 13.38 -10.77 -18.93
C GLU A 239 13.79 -11.75 -17.81
N ALA A 240 14.81 -11.39 -17.03
CA ALA A 240 15.27 -12.17 -15.88
C ALA A 240 14.41 -11.96 -14.61
N GLY A 241 13.43 -11.03 -14.63
CA GLY A 241 12.61 -10.71 -13.47
C GLY A 241 13.35 -9.97 -12.34
N ILE A 242 14.47 -9.32 -12.67
CA ILE A 242 15.26 -8.50 -11.73
C ILE A 242 14.81 -7.04 -11.90
N ILE A 243 13.89 -6.63 -11.05
CA ILE A 243 13.17 -5.36 -11.14
C ILE A 243 13.16 -4.63 -9.80
N ASP A 244 13.05 -3.30 -9.85
CA ASP A 244 12.83 -2.40 -8.73
C ASP A 244 11.56 -1.57 -8.96
#